data_9f4afa48b78ac6c5b36830bd83675e6e
#
_entry.id   9f4afa48b78ac6c5b36830bd83675e6e
#
_cell.length_a   1.000
_cell.length_b   1.000
_cell.length_c   1.000
_cell.angle_alpha   90.00
_cell.angle_beta   90.00
_cell.angle_gamma   90.00
#
_symmetry.space_group_name_H-M   'P 1'
#
loop_
_entity.id
_entity.type
_entity.pdbx_description
1 polymer ?
#
loop_
_entity_poly.entity_id
_entity_poly.type
_entity_poly.pdbx_seq_one_letter_code
_entity_poly.pdbx_strand_id
1 'polypeptide(L)'
;MKRIYYIGIILILFALHACETDNKKYYAGDYISPSIVLPATGSHIVLTETSANDTVLFKWQRADFGFPAAITYAVQIAKPDTYFESAVKIGETKGTSAAVNYANLNNSVLIAGLVPETPTEIEVRVNASINNNIRTLYSESIRLVITAYNVEVVYPILFVPGSYQGWNPADSSTIVSSPKADGVYEGYFYFPANTEFKFTGQPDWNPLNWGEGGGGKLQAGAGNIKVTAAGFYKVMANTNNLTYSIIPVSWSITGSATSNNSIVLSYNEKNHTLETTTHLNSGEFVFKETGAGNRVLGLYFGRQLTDNGSEIIVEEAGNYTISLNLQKYP
;
A
#
# COMPACT_ATOMS: atom_id res chain seq x y z
N MET A 1 -68.60 -19.36 -34.69
CA MET A 1 -67.66 -18.25 -34.44
C MET A 1 -67.53 -17.90 -32.96
N LYS A 2 -68.53 -17.85 -32.11
CA LYS A 2 -68.45 -17.52 -30.67
C LYS A 2 -67.56 -18.48 -29.82
N ARG A 3 -67.41 -19.73 -30.13
CA ARG A 3 -66.62 -20.73 -29.38
C ARG A 3 -65.09 -20.55 -29.59
N ILE A 4 -64.70 -20.03 -30.72
CA ILE A 4 -63.27 -19.79 -31.03
C ILE A 4 -62.70 -18.60 -30.23
N TYR A 5 -63.49 -17.56 -29.94
CA TYR A 5 -63.12 -16.43 -29.14
C TYR A 5 -62.86 -16.79 -27.66
N TYR A 6 -63.61 -17.71 -27.09
CA TYR A 6 -63.39 -18.18 -25.71
C TYR A 6 -62.11 -18.99 -25.54
N ILE A 7 -61.71 -19.78 -26.55
CA ILE A 7 -60.48 -20.55 -26.54
C ILE A 7 -59.26 -19.58 -26.65
N GLY A 8 -59.35 -18.54 -27.48
CA GLY A 8 -58.32 -17.52 -27.58
C GLY A 8 -58.13 -16.70 -26.29
N ILE A 9 -59.23 -16.35 -25.61
CA ILE A 9 -59.19 -15.61 -24.32
C ILE A 9 -58.63 -16.49 -23.20
N ILE A 10 -58.92 -17.77 -23.14
CA ILE A 10 -58.39 -18.73 -22.16
C ILE A 10 -56.88 -18.94 -22.39
N LEU A 11 -56.39 -19.01 -23.65
CA LEU A 11 -54.97 -19.15 -23.95
C LEU A 11 -54.18 -17.88 -23.61
N ILE A 12 -54.76 -16.68 -23.75
CA ILE A 12 -54.11 -15.41 -23.35
C ILE A 12 -54.06 -15.29 -21.83
N LEU A 13 -55.05 -15.78 -21.09
CA LEU A 13 -55.02 -15.78 -19.61
C LEU A 13 -53.97 -16.74 -19.02
N PHE A 14 -53.65 -17.84 -19.71
CA PHE A 14 -52.54 -18.72 -19.27
C PHE A 14 -51.14 -18.17 -19.58
N ALA A 15 -50.99 -17.27 -20.55
CA ALA A 15 -49.68 -16.64 -20.86
C ALA A 15 -49.26 -15.55 -19.88
N LEU A 16 -50.19 -15.07 -19.02
CA LEU A 16 -49.88 -14.03 -18.01
C LEU A 16 -49.36 -14.59 -16.66
N HIS A 17 -49.27 -15.88 -16.49
CA HIS A 17 -48.77 -16.51 -15.27
C HIS A 17 -47.33 -17.01 -15.35
N ALA A 18 -46.59 -16.70 -16.42
CA ALA A 18 -45.25 -17.20 -16.67
C ALA A 18 -44.19 -16.16 -16.38
N CYS A 19 -44.34 -15.34 -15.35
CA CYS A 19 -43.26 -14.51 -14.85
C CYS A 19 -43.41 -14.28 -13.33
N GLU A 20 -43.38 -15.36 -12.54
CA GLU A 20 -42.90 -15.23 -11.18
C GLU A 20 -41.37 -15.09 -11.27
N THR A 21 -40.89 -13.87 -11.37
CA THR A 21 -39.56 -13.57 -10.94
C THR A 21 -39.48 -13.88 -9.46
N ASP A 22 -38.88 -15.02 -9.14
CA ASP A 22 -38.55 -15.39 -7.76
C ASP A 22 -37.62 -14.33 -7.22
N ASN A 23 -38.17 -13.18 -6.85
CA ASN A 23 -37.47 -12.09 -6.14
C ASN A 23 -37.19 -12.61 -4.73
N LYS A 24 -36.23 -13.55 -4.62
CA LYS A 24 -35.64 -13.89 -3.35
C LYS A 24 -35.00 -12.60 -2.81
N LYS A 25 -35.77 -11.88 -2.00
CA LYS A 25 -35.24 -10.82 -1.18
C LYS A 25 -34.33 -11.50 -0.16
N TYR A 26 -33.01 -11.49 -0.44
CA TYR A 26 -32.04 -11.82 0.56
C TYR A 26 -32.02 -10.66 1.57
N TYR A 27 -32.66 -10.89 2.71
CA TYR A 27 -32.45 -10.00 3.86
C TYR A 27 -31.04 -10.28 4.33
N ALA A 28 -30.27 -9.20 4.59
CA ALA A 28 -29.01 -9.32 5.29
C ALA A 28 -29.31 -9.99 6.65
N GLY A 29 -29.02 -11.28 6.74
CA GLY A 29 -29.13 -12.04 7.97
C GLY A 29 -27.97 -11.69 8.91
N ASP A 30 -27.88 -12.39 10.01
CA ASP A 30 -26.75 -12.25 10.93
C ASP A 30 -25.45 -12.61 10.18
N TYR A 31 -24.55 -11.63 10.08
CA TYR A 31 -23.23 -11.82 9.48
C TYR A 31 -22.38 -12.70 10.39
N ILE A 32 -21.76 -13.73 9.82
CA ILE A 32 -20.76 -14.54 10.51
C ILE A 32 -19.40 -14.14 10.01
N SER A 33 -18.56 -13.60 10.89
CA SER A 33 -17.18 -13.27 10.60
C SER A 33 -16.33 -14.53 10.36
N PRO A 34 -15.25 -14.45 9.57
CA PRO A 34 -14.31 -15.57 9.46
C PRO A 34 -13.67 -15.84 10.82
N SER A 35 -13.21 -17.06 11.07
CA SER A 35 -12.53 -17.44 12.32
C SER A 35 -11.26 -18.21 12.00
N ILE A 36 -10.10 -17.70 12.45
CA ILE A 36 -8.80 -18.31 12.18
C ILE A 36 -8.69 -19.64 12.93
N VAL A 37 -8.23 -20.68 12.23
CA VAL A 37 -8.01 -22.04 12.75
C VAL A 37 -6.52 -22.34 12.80
N LEU A 38 -5.74 -21.87 11.82
CA LEU A 38 -4.29 -22.02 11.76
C LEU A 38 -3.64 -20.72 11.32
N PRO A 39 -2.45 -20.40 11.85
CA PRO A 39 -1.76 -21.03 13.00
C PRO A 39 -2.55 -20.85 14.29
N ALA A 40 -2.25 -21.64 15.31
CA ALA A 40 -2.80 -21.41 16.65
C ALA A 40 -2.22 -20.13 17.26
N THR A 41 -3.01 -19.41 18.06
CA THR A 41 -2.49 -18.25 18.80
C THR A 41 -1.33 -18.67 19.69
N GLY A 42 -0.32 -17.80 19.82
CA GLY A 42 0.92 -18.09 20.55
C GLY A 42 1.94 -18.94 19.79
N SER A 43 1.68 -19.32 18.52
CA SER A 43 2.68 -20.03 17.72
C SER A 43 3.94 -19.20 17.49
N HIS A 44 5.10 -19.86 17.58
CA HIS A 44 6.40 -19.26 17.31
C HIS A 44 6.88 -19.68 15.91
N ILE A 45 7.27 -18.72 15.09
CA ILE A 45 7.75 -18.93 13.72
C ILE A 45 9.11 -18.23 13.59
N VAL A 46 10.15 -19.02 13.35
CA VAL A 46 11.50 -18.51 13.07
C VAL A 46 11.71 -18.56 11.55
N LEU A 47 11.82 -17.40 10.95
CA LEU A 47 12.09 -17.27 9.53
C LEU A 47 13.61 -17.27 9.33
N THR A 48 14.08 -17.98 8.29
CA THR A 48 15.50 -18.00 7.93
C THR A 48 15.64 -17.90 6.42
N GLU A 49 16.74 -17.33 5.94
CA GLU A 49 17.03 -17.25 4.51
C GLU A 49 17.11 -18.64 3.86
N THR A 50 17.64 -19.62 4.58
CA THR A 50 17.76 -21.00 4.09
C THR A 50 16.41 -21.71 3.95
N SER A 51 15.39 -21.28 4.70
CA SER A 51 14.02 -21.80 4.62
C SER A 51 13.06 -20.86 3.90
N ALA A 52 13.57 -19.94 3.08
CA ALA A 52 12.78 -18.90 2.40
C ALA A 52 11.59 -19.44 1.57
N ASN A 53 11.71 -20.67 1.06
CA ASN A 53 10.69 -21.35 0.26
C ASN A 53 9.67 -22.15 1.11
N ASP A 54 9.92 -22.34 2.40
CA ASP A 54 8.95 -22.95 3.30
C ASP A 54 7.71 -22.06 3.43
N THR A 55 6.59 -22.62 3.88
CA THR A 55 5.32 -21.90 3.94
C THR A 55 4.67 -21.98 5.32
N VAL A 56 4.05 -20.89 5.72
CA VAL A 56 3.05 -20.86 6.80
C VAL A 56 1.68 -21.00 6.18
N LEU A 57 0.91 -21.97 6.65
CA LEU A 57 -0.48 -22.16 6.25
C LEU A 57 -1.40 -21.37 7.21
N PHE A 58 -2.08 -20.36 6.67
CA PHE A 58 -3.21 -19.72 7.34
C PHE A 58 -4.50 -20.40 6.88
N LYS A 59 -5.34 -20.81 7.82
CA LYS A 59 -6.62 -21.47 7.56
C LYS A 59 -7.69 -20.87 8.46
N TRP A 60 -8.89 -20.70 7.93
CA TRP A 60 -10.02 -20.10 8.65
C TRP A 60 -11.35 -20.76 8.29
N GLN A 61 -12.34 -20.56 9.14
CA GLN A 61 -13.74 -20.88 8.84
C GLN A 61 -14.32 -19.78 7.95
N ARG A 62 -15.20 -20.20 7.01
CA ARG A 62 -15.81 -19.29 6.04
C ARG A 62 -16.67 -18.24 6.73
N ALA A 63 -16.61 -17.01 6.24
CA ALA A 63 -17.57 -15.96 6.56
C ALA A 63 -18.92 -16.24 5.90
N ASP A 64 -20.00 -15.75 6.53
CA ASP A 64 -21.35 -15.78 5.95
C ASP A 64 -21.93 -14.35 5.95
N PHE A 65 -22.41 -13.90 4.80
CA PHE A 65 -23.03 -12.60 4.62
C PHE A 65 -24.58 -12.71 4.60
N GLY A 66 -25.13 -13.87 4.96
CA GLY A 66 -26.56 -14.14 4.95
C GLY A 66 -27.14 -14.40 3.55
N PHE A 67 -26.28 -14.41 2.51
CA PHE A 67 -26.67 -14.74 1.12
C PHE A 67 -25.47 -15.34 0.36
N PRO A 68 -25.71 -16.12 -0.70
CA PRO A 68 -24.64 -16.67 -1.52
C PRO A 68 -23.87 -15.58 -2.22
N ALA A 69 -22.54 -15.50 -1.98
CA ALA A 69 -21.65 -14.52 -2.58
C ALA A 69 -20.27 -15.10 -2.84
N ALA A 70 -19.59 -14.55 -3.84
CA ALA A 70 -18.18 -14.76 -4.05
C ALA A 70 -17.37 -13.88 -3.07
N ILE A 71 -16.79 -14.52 -2.06
CA ILE A 71 -16.05 -13.84 -0.99
C ILE A 71 -14.57 -13.85 -1.34
N THR A 72 -13.94 -12.68 -1.23
CA THR A 72 -12.48 -12.52 -1.26
C THR A 72 -11.99 -12.37 0.17
N TYR A 73 -10.99 -13.15 0.55
CA TYR A 73 -10.34 -13.10 1.85
C TYR A 73 -8.94 -12.53 1.71
N ALA A 74 -8.54 -11.66 2.66
CA ALA A 74 -7.16 -11.23 2.80
C ALA A 74 -6.66 -11.49 4.22
N VAL A 75 -5.45 -12.03 4.32
CA VAL A 75 -4.74 -12.18 5.60
C VAL A 75 -3.92 -10.92 5.83
N GLN A 76 -4.08 -10.32 7.00
CA GLN A 76 -3.42 -9.09 7.40
C GLN A 76 -2.63 -9.30 8.68
N ILE A 77 -1.46 -8.66 8.76
CA ILE A 77 -0.65 -8.58 9.97
C ILE A 77 -0.51 -7.13 10.42
N ALA A 78 -0.32 -6.93 11.72
CA ALA A 78 -0.05 -5.63 12.32
C ALA A 78 0.76 -5.78 13.60
N LYS A 79 1.31 -4.68 14.11
CA LYS A 79 1.84 -4.63 15.49
C LYS A 79 0.70 -4.82 16.48
N PRO A 80 0.96 -5.45 17.64
CA PRO A 80 -0.05 -5.60 18.68
C PRO A 80 -0.65 -4.25 19.10
N ASP A 81 -1.93 -4.28 19.44
CA ASP A 81 -2.66 -3.14 20.02
C ASP A 81 -2.75 -1.89 19.12
N THR A 82 -2.49 -2.02 17.81
CA THR A 82 -2.62 -0.93 16.82
C THR A 82 -3.96 -0.90 16.08
N TYR A 83 -4.89 -1.79 16.45
CA TYR A 83 -6.20 -1.95 15.79
C TYR A 83 -6.11 -2.10 14.27
N PHE A 84 -4.96 -2.58 13.77
CA PHE A 84 -4.67 -2.75 12.35
C PHE A 84 -4.70 -1.45 11.52
N GLU A 85 -4.44 -0.29 12.11
CA GLU A 85 -4.36 0.99 11.39
C GLU A 85 -3.30 0.98 10.27
N SER A 86 -2.20 0.26 10.49
CA SER A 86 -1.12 0.08 9.52
C SER A 86 -0.95 -1.40 9.14
N ALA A 87 -2.07 -2.07 8.84
CA ALA A 87 -2.06 -3.48 8.47
C ALA A 87 -1.32 -3.74 7.16
N VAL A 88 -0.47 -4.76 7.15
CA VAL A 88 0.18 -5.28 5.94
C VAL A 88 -0.57 -6.52 5.46
N LYS A 89 -0.97 -6.53 4.20
CA LYS A 89 -1.59 -7.70 3.56
C LYS A 89 -0.52 -8.73 3.18
N ILE A 90 -0.65 -9.96 3.67
CA ILE A 90 0.32 -11.06 3.42
C ILE A 90 -0.22 -12.15 2.51
N GLY A 91 -1.50 -12.14 2.19
CA GLY A 91 -2.11 -13.11 1.29
C GLY A 91 -3.55 -12.74 0.93
N GLU A 92 -3.99 -13.16 -0.26
CA GLU A 92 -5.36 -12.97 -0.73
C GLU A 92 -5.84 -14.21 -1.48
N THR A 93 -7.09 -14.62 -1.27
CA THR A 93 -7.67 -15.81 -1.89
C THR A 93 -9.20 -15.78 -1.87
N LYS A 94 -9.82 -16.59 -2.72
CA LYS A 94 -11.27 -16.89 -2.65
C LYS A 94 -11.57 -18.16 -1.84
N GLY A 95 -10.55 -18.90 -1.45
CA GLY A 95 -10.66 -20.07 -0.59
C GLY A 95 -10.63 -19.71 0.91
N THR A 96 -10.59 -20.72 1.76
CA THR A 96 -10.53 -20.60 3.22
C THR A 96 -9.13 -20.92 3.79
N SER A 97 -8.13 -20.84 2.95
CA SER A 97 -6.72 -20.97 3.35
C SER A 97 -5.79 -20.21 2.42
N ALA A 98 -4.67 -19.74 2.96
CA ALA A 98 -3.58 -19.13 2.22
C ALA A 98 -2.25 -19.68 2.72
N ALA A 99 -1.41 -20.16 1.81
CA ALA A 99 -0.03 -20.52 2.09
C ALA A 99 0.86 -19.31 1.78
N VAL A 100 1.59 -18.82 2.77
CA VAL A 100 2.51 -17.68 2.65
C VAL A 100 3.92 -18.22 2.81
N ASN A 101 4.79 -18.02 1.82
CA ASN A 101 6.17 -18.47 1.94
C ASN A 101 6.96 -17.60 2.93
N TYR A 102 8.02 -18.16 3.50
CA TYR A 102 8.80 -17.49 4.53
C TYR A 102 9.47 -16.22 4.02
N ALA A 103 9.93 -16.17 2.78
CA ALA A 103 10.50 -14.95 2.22
C ALA A 103 9.49 -13.80 2.17
N ASN A 104 8.27 -14.06 1.69
CA ASN A 104 7.21 -13.06 1.63
C ASN A 104 6.73 -12.65 3.03
N LEU A 105 6.61 -13.63 3.96
CA LEU A 105 6.26 -13.32 5.34
C LEU A 105 7.36 -12.48 6.00
N ASN A 106 8.63 -12.81 5.81
CA ASN A 106 9.76 -12.05 6.32
C ASN A 106 9.74 -10.60 5.84
N ASN A 107 9.61 -10.41 4.52
CA ASN A 107 9.49 -9.06 3.96
C ASN A 107 8.30 -8.29 4.58
N SER A 108 7.15 -8.95 4.70
CA SER A 108 5.93 -8.31 5.22
C SER A 108 6.03 -7.93 6.69
N VAL A 109 6.67 -8.73 7.54
CA VAL A 109 6.86 -8.39 8.96
C VAL A 109 7.91 -7.30 9.15
N LEU A 110 8.93 -7.23 8.28
CA LEU A 110 9.87 -6.12 8.25
C LEU A 110 9.18 -4.82 7.81
N ILE A 111 8.30 -4.87 6.80
CA ILE A 111 7.42 -3.74 6.41
C ILE A 111 6.52 -3.31 7.59
N ALA A 112 5.99 -4.26 8.36
CA ALA A 112 5.23 -3.96 9.58
C ALA A 112 6.11 -3.38 10.71
N GLY A 113 7.45 -3.30 10.51
CA GLY A 113 8.40 -2.69 11.43
C GLY A 113 8.90 -3.62 12.53
N LEU A 114 9.00 -4.92 12.26
CA LEU A 114 9.70 -5.85 13.14
C LEU A 114 11.21 -5.67 13.03
N VAL A 115 11.87 -5.85 14.15
CA VAL A 115 13.34 -5.84 14.23
C VAL A 115 13.84 -7.22 13.83
N PRO A 116 14.74 -7.34 12.84
CA PRO A 116 15.36 -8.61 12.50
C PRO A 116 16.01 -9.27 13.71
N GLU A 117 16.07 -10.62 13.70
CA GLU A 117 16.72 -11.46 14.71
C GLU A 117 16.15 -11.31 16.14
N THR A 118 15.04 -10.61 16.29
CA THR A 118 14.37 -10.39 17.57
C THR A 118 12.98 -11.05 17.55
N PRO A 119 12.70 -12.04 18.42
CA PRO A 119 11.36 -12.60 18.55
C PRO A 119 10.36 -11.50 18.92
N THR A 120 9.43 -11.23 18.04
CA THR A 120 8.47 -10.11 18.18
C THR A 120 7.05 -10.60 18.00
N GLU A 121 6.15 -10.19 18.89
CA GLU A 121 4.73 -10.48 18.78
C GLU A 121 4.08 -9.64 17.68
N ILE A 122 3.23 -10.27 16.90
CA ILE A 122 2.37 -9.63 15.90
C ILE A 122 0.93 -10.08 16.06
N GLU A 123 -0.01 -9.26 15.62
CA GLU A 123 -1.40 -9.64 15.43
C GLU A 123 -1.68 -10.03 13.99
N VAL A 124 -2.52 -11.05 13.81
CA VAL A 124 -2.98 -11.54 12.53
C VAL A 124 -4.50 -11.58 12.53
N ARG A 125 -5.13 -11.06 11.47
CA ARG A 125 -6.56 -11.23 11.22
C ARG A 125 -6.83 -11.61 9.77
N VAL A 126 -8.01 -12.12 9.52
CA VAL A 126 -8.55 -12.36 8.18
C VAL A 126 -9.71 -11.42 7.95
N ASN A 127 -9.70 -10.70 6.85
CA ASN A 127 -10.87 -9.99 6.38
C ASN A 127 -11.60 -10.78 5.29
N ALA A 128 -12.91 -10.57 5.18
CA ALA A 128 -13.76 -11.14 4.16
C ALA A 128 -14.54 -10.01 3.50
N SER A 129 -14.44 -9.86 2.19
CA SER A 129 -15.10 -8.82 1.41
C SER A 129 -15.81 -9.39 0.17
N ILE A 130 -16.84 -8.71 -0.29
CA ILE A 130 -17.56 -9.03 -1.52
C ILE A 130 -17.34 -7.91 -2.54
N ASN A 131 -17.58 -6.67 -2.14
CA ASN A 131 -17.39 -5.45 -2.93
C ASN A 131 -17.35 -4.22 -1.99
N ASN A 132 -17.09 -3.05 -2.55
CA ASN A 132 -16.94 -1.81 -1.77
C ASN A 132 -18.26 -1.28 -1.14
N ASN A 133 -19.41 -1.79 -1.52
CA ASN A 133 -20.72 -1.37 -1.01
C ASN A 133 -21.21 -2.23 0.15
N ILE A 134 -20.56 -3.37 0.40
CA ILE A 134 -20.91 -4.30 1.47
C ILE A 134 -19.83 -4.22 2.55
N ARG A 135 -20.28 -4.14 3.80
CA ARG A 135 -19.39 -4.12 4.96
C ARG A 135 -18.42 -5.30 4.92
N THR A 136 -17.13 -5.01 5.07
CA THR A 136 -16.09 -6.03 5.28
C THR A 136 -16.26 -6.67 6.66
N LEU A 137 -16.17 -8.00 6.73
CA LEU A 137 -16.14 -8.75 7.98
C LEU A 137 -14.71 -9.09 8.36
N TYR A 138 -14.40 -9.02 9.63
CA TYR A 138 -13.07 -9.32 10.17
C TYR A 138 -13.16 -10.45 11.18
N SER A 139 -12.15 -11.33 11.18
CA SER A 139 -11.97 -12.28 12.28
C SER A 139 -11.55 -11.57 13.56
N GLU A 140 -11.72 -12.22 14.70
CA GLU A 140 -10.91 -11.94 15.86
C GLU A 140 -9.43 -12.11 15.49
N SER A 141 -8.56 -11.29 16.10
CA SER A 141 -7.12 -11.41 15.88
C SER A 141 -6.53 -12.54 16.70
N ILE A 142 -5.50 -13.18 16.15
CA ILE A 142 -4.62 -14.09 16.90
C ILE A 142 -3.25 -13.43 17.03
N ARG A 143 -2.48 -13.82 18.06
CA ARG A 143 -1.11 -13.37 18.27
C ARG A 143 -0.12 -14.46 17.90
N LEU A 144 0.92 -14.10 17.15
CA LEU A 144 2.03 -14.97 16.78
C LEU A 144 3.33 -14.31 17.22
N VAL A 145 4.33 -15.11 17.55
CA VAL A 145 5.70 -14.61 17.76
C VAL A 145 6.52 -14.95 16.53
N ILE A 146 7.03 -13.94 15.84
CA ILE A 146 7.86 -14.11 14.65
C ILE A 146 9.26 -13.58 14.90
N THR A 147 10.26 -14.38 14.50
CA THR A 147 11.65 -13.94 14.41
C THR A 147 11.97 -13.80 12.94
N ALA A 148 12.15 -12.56 12.46
CA ALA A 148 12.54 -12.26 11.08
C ALA A 148 14.05 -12.38 10.91
N TYR A 149 14.53 -12.74 9.72
CA TYR A 149 15.93 -12.62 9.35
C TYR A 149 16.22 -11.29 8.65
N ASN A 150 17.47 -10.86 8.71
CA ASN A 150 17.88 -9.57 8.15
C ASN A 150 18.02 -9.65 6.63
N VAL A 151 17.21 -8.87 5.90
CA VAL A 151 17.29 -8.68 4.44
C VAL A 151 16.94 -7.24 4.11
N GLU A 152 17.31 -6.81 2.91
CA GLU A 152 16.77 -5.56 2.36
C GLU A 152 15.26 -5.73 2.12
N VAL A 153 14.45 -4.84 2.68
CA VAL A 153 12.99 -4.88 2.50
C VAL A 153 12.63 -4.52 1.07
N VAL A 154 11.93 -5.43 0.38
CA VAL A 154 11.46 -5.23 -1.00
C VAL A 154 9.99 -4.85 -1.00
N TYR A 155 9.69 -3.61 -1.37
CA TYR A 155 8.33 -3.13 -1.51
C TYR A 155 7.76 -3.45 -2.90
N PRO A 156 6.44 -3.69 -3.05
CA PRO A 156 5.79 -3.64 -4.35
C PRO A 156 6.00 -2.26 -4.98
N ILE A 157 6.30 -2.22 -6.27
CA ILE A 157 6.63 -0.98 -6.98
C ILE A 157 5.76 -0.80 -8.24
N LEU A 158 5.63 0.46 -8.67
CA LEU A 158 5.28 0.83 -10.03
C LEU A 158 6.40 1.70 -10.60
N PHE A 159 6.69 1.54 -11.89
CA PHE A 159 7.60 2.40 -12.60
C PHE A 159 6.89 3.67 -13.06
N VAL A 160 7.65 4.76 -13.17
CA VAL A 160 7.12 6.09 -13.54
C VAL A 160 7.86 6.64 -14.76
N PRO A 161 7.77 5.97 -15.93
CA PRO A 161 8.42 6.45 -17.14
C PRO A 161 7.80 7.77 -17.62
N GLY A 162 8.66 8.72 -18.03
CA GLY A 162 8.23 10.03 -18.46
C GLY A 162 9.25 10.77 -19.31
N SER A 163 8.86 11.96 -19.77
CA SER A 163 9.72 12.83 -20.60
C SER A 163 11.02 13.23 -19.91
N TYR A 164 11.01 13.27 -18.56
CA TYR A 164 12.15 13.68 -17.73
C TYR A 164 13.29 12.62 -17.67
N GLN A 165 13.02 11.37 -18.06
CA GLN A 165 14.01 10.29 -18.06
C GLN A 165 14.04 9.50 -19.40
N GLY A 166 13.50 10.11 -20.49
CA GLY A 166 13.53 9.51 -21.84
C GLY A 166 12.53 8.39 -22.07
N TRP A 167 11.45 8.31 -21.29
CA TRP A 167 10.38 7.32 -21.44
C TRP A 167 10.85 5.85 -21.28
N ASN A 168 11.88 5.61 -20.46
CA ASN A 168 12.37 4.27 -20.18
C ASN A 168 11.60 3.60 -19.03
N PRO A 169 10.70 2.64 -19.29
CA PRO A 169 9.94 1.97 -18.23
C PRO A 169 10.79 1.04 -17.37
N ALA A 170 11.99 0.66 -17.82
CA ALA A 170 12.91 -0.19 -17.06
C ALA A 170 13.83 0.59 -16.11
N ASP A 171 13.70 1.91 -16.03
CA ASP A 171 14.50 2.73 -15.13
C ASP A 171 14.04 2.55 -13.66
N SER A 172 14.78 1.75 -12.92
CA SER A 172 14.51 1.46 -11.51
C SER A 172 14.82 2.63 -10.56
N SER A 173 15.38 3.74 -11.05
CA SER A 173 15.55 4.96 -10.28
C SER A 173 14.29 5.82 -10.22
N THR A 174 13.30 5.53 -11.08
CA THR A 174 12.05 6.28 -11.20
C THR A 174 10.85 5.39 -10.89
N ILE A 175 10.68 5.10 -9.60
CA ILE A 175 9.65 4.20 -9.08
C ILE A 175 8.83 4.86 -7.97
N VAL A 176 7.61 4.39 -7.78
CA VAL A 176 6.82 4.57 -6.56
C VAL A 176 6.67 3.23 -5.88
N SER A 177 6.71 3.21 -4.56
CA SER A 177 6.68 1.99 -3.75
C SER A 177 5.40 1.94 -2.90
N SER A 178 4.94 0.72 -2.58
CA SER A 178 3.81 0.48 -1.67
C SER A 178 4.33 -0.02 -0.33
N PRO A 179 4.55 0.88 0.67
CA PRO A 179 5.16 0.51 1.94
C PRO A 179 4.34 -0.50 2.74
N LYS A 180 3.02 -0.51 2.54
CA LYS A 180 2.08 -1.42 3.22
C LYS A 180 1.67 -2.60 2.36
N ALA A 181 2.19 -2.72 1.14
CA ALA A 181 1.77 -3.72 0.15
C ALA A 181 0.24 -3.76 -0.08
N ASP A 182 -0.43 -2.62 0.05
CA ASP A 182 -1.88 -2.46 0.05
C ASP A 182 -2.44 -1.89 -1.27
N GLY A 183 -1.57 -1.74 -2.30
CA GLY A 183 -1.93 -1.16 -3.59
C GLY A 183 -1.94 0.37 -3.62
N VAL A 184 -1.51 1.02 -2.53
CA VAL A 184 -1.22 2.45 -2.47
C VAL A 184 0.27 2.64 -2.59
N TYR A 185 0.69 3.34 -3.64
CA TYR A 185 2.08 3.59 -3.98
C TYR A 185 2.42 5.05 -3.78
N GLU A 186 3.64 5.34 -3.33
CA GLU A 186 4.14 6.70 -3.21
C GLU A 186 5.63 6.79 -3.54
N GLY A 187 6.07 7.97 -3.97
CA GLY A 187 7.47 8.28 -4.24
C GLY A 187 7.67 9.77 -4.44
N TYR A 188 8.92 10.17 -4.53
CA TYR A 188 9.31 11.57 -4.62
C TYR A 188 10.14 11.83 -5.86
N PHE A 189 9.79 12.86 -6.62
CA PHE A 189 10.40 13.19 -7.89
C PHE A 189 10.65 14.69 -8.01
N TYR A 190 11.77 15.04 -8.62
CA TYR A 190 11.90 16.33 -9.23
C TYR A 190 11.43 16.25 -10.68
N PHE A 191 10.43 17.05 -11.01
CA PHE A 191 9.96 17.17 -12.38
C PHE A 191 10.37 18.53 -12.97
N PRO A 192 11.04 18.55 -14.14
CA PRO A 192 11.16 19.76 -14.96
C PRO A 192 9.79 20.30 -15.37
N ALA A 193 9.73 21.56 -15.78
CA ALA A 193 8.49 22.13 -16.29
C ALA A 193 7.99 21.36 -17.53
N ASN A 194 6.68 21.22 -17.64
CA ASN A 194 6.00 20.51 -18.73
C ASN A 194 6.37 19.02 -18.82
N THR A 195 6.67 18.39 -17.68
CA THR A 195 6.89 16.94 -17.63
C THR A 195 5.60 16.19 -17.93
N GLU A 196 5.73 15.14 -18.73
CA GLU A 196 4.69 14.15 -18.98
C GLU A 196 5.17 12.77 -18.54
N PHE A 197 4.30 11.96 -17.90
CA PHE A 197 4.66 10.62 -17.44
C PHE A 197 3.45 9.68 -17.43
N LYS A 198 3.71 8.40 -17.18
CA LYS A 198 2.74 7.33 -16.92
C LYS A 198 3.19 6.45 -15.77
N PHE A 199 2.31 5.55 -15.33
CA PHE A 199 2.69 4.43 -14.46
C PHE A 199 2.69 3.13 -15.25
N THR A 200 3.67 2.23 -14.98
CA THR A 200 3.68 0.86 -15.49
C THR A 200 3.86 -0.13 -14.36
N GLY A 201 3.17 -1.27 -14.45
CA GLY A 201 3.27 -2.34 -13.45
C GLY A 201 4.49 -3.25 -13.65
N GLN A 202 5.18 -3.13 -14.76
CA GLN A 202 6.35 -3.92 -15.16
C GLN A 202 7.40 -2.98 -15.79
N PRO A 203 8.67 -3.40 -15.89
CA PRO A 203 9.73 -2.61 -16.52
C PRO A 203 9.59 -2.57 -18.07
N ASP A 204 8.37 -2.53 -18.56
CA ASP A 204 8.01 -2.41 -19.95
C ASP A 204 6.63 -1.72 -20.11
N TRP A 205 6.17 -1.55 -21.38
CA TRP A 205 4.88 -0.93 -21.67
C TRP A 205 3.70 -1.92 -21.70
N ASN A 206 3.92 -3.20 -21.51
CA ASN A 206 2.94 -4.28 -21.55
C ASN A 206 2.94 -5.12 -20.27
N PRO A 207 1.78 -5.68 -19.87
CA PRO A 207 0.44 -5.46 -20.44
C PRO A 207 -0.28 -4.26 -19.83
N LEU A 208 0.27 -3.66 -18.73
CA LEU A 208 -0.48 -2.74 -17.90
C LEU A 208 0.27 -1.41 -17.71
N ASN A 209 -0.22 -0.38 -18.39
CA ASN A 209 0.20 1.00 -18.13
C ASN A 209 -1.04 1.87 -17.87
N TRP A 210 -0.88 2.87 -17.01
CA TRP A 210 -1.93 3.81 -16.65
C TRP A 210 -1.49 5.25 -16.96
N GLY A 211 -2.42 6.01 -17.50
CA GLY A 211 -2.28 7.44 -17.73
C GLY A 211 -3.46 8.23 -17.18
N GLU A 212 -3.65 9.47 -17.69
CA GLU A 212 -4.69 10.40 -17.26
C GLU A 212 -6.08 9.94 -17.68
N GLY A 213 -6.92 9.57 -16.70
CA GLY A 213 -8.32 9.20 -16.90
C GLY A 213 -9.32 10.34 -16.63
N GLY A 214 -8.82 11.54 -16.29
CA GLY A 214 -9.63 12.70 -15.92
C GLY A 214 -9.84 12.84 -14.41
N GLY A 215 -9.62 14.04 -13.88
CA GLY A 215 -9.90 14.38 -12.49
C GLY A 215 -9.09 13.60 -11.45
N GLY A 216 -7.83 13.29 -11.70
CA GLY A 216 -6.97 12.53 -10.80
C GLY A 216 -7.24 11.04 -10.81
N LYS A 217 -7.88 10.51 -11.87
CA LYS A 217 -8.11 9.08 -12.05
C LYS A 217 -7.09 8.48 -13.01
N LEU A 218 -6.73 7.24 -12.72
CA LEU A 218 -5.92 6.41 -13.61
C LEU A 218 -6.81 5.65 -14.57
N GLN A 219 -6.39 5.57 -15.83
CA GLN A 219 -7.04 4.75 -16.84
C GLN A 219 -5.98 3.98 -17.64
N ALA A 220 -6.22 2.68 -17.84
CA ALA A 220 -5.33 1.83 -18.61
C ALA A 220 -5.28 2.30 -20.09
N GLY A 221 -4.07 2.41 -20.63
CA GLY A 221 -3.82 2.83 -22.00
C GLY A 221 -4.15 4.30 -22.32
N ALA A 222 -4.55 5.10 -21.32
CA ALA A 222 -4.88 6.53 -21.52
C ALA A 222 -3.64 7.39 -21.84
N GLY A 223 -3.88 8.68 -22.15
CA GLY A 223 -2.84 9.67 -22.40
C GLY A 223 -1.91 9.92 -21.20
N ASN A 224 -0.92 10.79 -21.40
CA ASN A 224 0.07 11.07 -20.37
C ASN A 224 -0.50 11.95 -19.25
N ILE A 225 -0.04 11.72 -18.02
CA ILE A 225 -0.24 12.62 -16.88
C ILE A 225 0.73 13.80 -17.04
N LYS A 226 0.29 15.03 -16.74
CA LYS A 226 1.06 16.25 -16.99
C LYS A 226 1.37 17.01 -15.72
N VAL A 227 2.62 17.49 -15.61
CA VAL A 227 3.09 18.41 -14.57
C VAL A 227 3.60 19.67 -15.24
N THR A 228 2.93 20.80 -15.04
CA THR A 228 3.23 22.05 -15.74
C THR A 228 4.40 22.83 -15.15
N ALA A 229 4.50 22.89 -13.81
CA ALA A 229 5.55 23.63 -13.12
C ALA A 229 6.73 22.74 -12.75
N ALA A 230 7.95 23.25 -12.86
CA ALA A 230 9.12 22.58 -12.33
C ALA A 230 9.07 22.57 -10.78
N GLY A 231 9.51 21.46 -10.18
CA GLY A 231 9.53 21.35 -8.71
C GLY A 231 9.75 19.95 -8.20
N PHE A 232 9.81 19.84 -6.88
CA PHE A 232 9.88 18.56 -6.18
C PHE A 232 8.48 18.15 -5.71
N TYR A 233 8.08 16.92 -6.03
CA TYR A 233 6.71 16.45 -5.87
C TYR A 233 6.67 15.12 -5.16
N LYS A 234 5.66 14.94 -4.31
CA LYS A 234 5.16 13.64 -3.90
C LYS A 234 4.17 13.14 -4.93
N VAL A 235 4.44 11.97 -5.50
CA VAL A 235 3.58 11.28 -6.48
C VAL A 235 2.98 10.08 -5.82
N MET A 236 1.67 9.92 -5.90
CA MET A 236 0.93 8.79 -5.34
C MET A 236 0.07 8.15 -6.42
N ALA A 237 -0.04 6.83 -6.37
CA ALA A 237 -0.96 6.03 -7.17
C ALA A 237 -1.68 5.02 -6.29
N ASN A 238 -2.97 4.83 -6.52
CA ASN A 238 -3.75 3.80 -5.86
C ASN A 238 -4.39 2.91 -6.92
N THR A 239 -3.92 1.67 -7.01
CA THR A 239 -4.38 0.70 -8.01
C THR A 239 -5.71 0.02 -7.65
N ASN A 240 -6.18 0.13 -6.40
CA ASN A 240 -7.46 -0.45 -5.99
C ASN A 240 -8.64 0.40 -6.46
N ASN A 241 -8.51 1.72 -6.42
CA ASN A 241 -9.56 2.66 -6.82
C ASN A 241 -9.23 3.46 -8.08
N LEU A 242 -8.07 3.17 -8.70
CA LEU A 242 -7.55 3.80 -9.91
C LEU A 242 -7.50 5.32 -9.80
N THR A 243 -6.77 5.82 -8.79
CA THR A 243 -6.55 7.26 -8.59
C THR A 243 -5.06 7.58 -8.47
N TYR A 244 -4.70 8.83 -8.75
CA TYR A 244 -3.36 9.35 -8.50
C TYR A 244 -3.44 10.76 -7.94
N SER A 245 -2.34 11.20 -7.33
CA SER A 245 -2.13 12.60 -6.95
C SER A 245 -0.68 13.00 -7.14
N ILE A 246 -0.47 14.30 -7.43
CA ILE A 246 0.83 14.92 -7.58
C ILE A 246 0.81 16.19 -6.73
N ILE A 247 1.58 16.20 -5.66
CA ILE A 247 1.52 17.26 -4.66
C ILE A 247 2.90 17.90 -4.55
N PRO A 248 3.02 19.22 -4.79
CA PRO A 248 4.29 19.91 -4.59
C PRO A 248 4.68 19.86 -3.12
N VAL A 249 5.94 19.51 -2.84
CA VAL A 249 6.46 19.37 -1.48
C VAL A 249 7.80 20.06 -1.34
N SER A 250 8.12 20.46 -0.11
CA SER A 250 9.45 20.86 0.29
C SER A 250 9.89 20.10 1.54
N TRP A 251 11.20 19.95 1.69
CA TRP A 251 11.80 19.29 2.85
C TRP A 251 12.72 20.24 3.56
N SER A 252 12.73 20.15 4.88
CA SER A 252 13.59 20.93 5.75
C SER A 252 14.16 20.06 6.86
N ILE A 253 15.22 20.52 7.51
CA ILE A 253 15.67 20.01 8.80
C ILE A 253 15.22 20.96 9.90
N THR A 254 14.86 20.40 11.07
CA THR A 254 14.48 21.19 12.25
C THR A 254 14.79 20.41 13.53
N GLY A 255 15.17 21.12 14.59
CA GLY A 255 15.49 20.55 15.89
C GLY A 255 16.44 21.45 16.67
N SER A 256 16.96 20.99 17.82
CA SER A 256 17.87 21.78 18.66
C SER A 256 19.17 22.14 17.95
N ALA A 257 19.68 21.25 17.06
CA ALA A 257 20.88 21.53 16.25
C ALA A 257 20.71 22.72 15.30
N THR A 258 19.48 23.03 14.87
CA THR A 258 19.15 24.20 14.05
C THR A 258 18.61 25.38 14.86
N SER A 259 18.78 25.38 16.19
CA SER A 259 18.15 26.33 17.11
C SER A 259 16.63 26.38 16.95
N ASN A 260 16.02 25.24 16.62
CA ASN A 260 14.59 25.06 16.31
C ASN A 260 14.10 25.84 15.07
N ASN A 261 15.01 26.35 14.24
CA ASN A 261 14.64 26.93 12.95
C ASN A 261 14.45 25.82 11.90
N SER A 262 13.56 26.07 10.95
CA SER A 262 13.41 25.21 9.76
C SER A 262 14.38 25.65 8.68
N ILE A 263 15.30 24.77 8.28
CA ILE A 263 16.27 25.01 7.22
C ILE A 263 15.88 24.17 6.00
N VAL A 264 15.44 24.82 4.94
CA VAL A 264 14.93 24.17 3.73
C VAL A 264 16.08 23.56 2.92
N LEU A 265 15.86 22.35 2.38
CA LEU A 265 16.76 21.69 1.45
C LEU A 265 16.37 22.05 0.01
N SER A 266 17.39 22.22 -0.84
CA SER A 266 17.24 22.47 -2.27
C SER A 266 17.59 21.22 -3.08
N TYR A 267 16.87 20.98 -4.18
CA TYR A 267 17.15 19.84 -5.05
C TYR A 267 18.47 20.02 -5.80
N ASN A 268 19.32 19.00 -5.72
CA ASN A 268 20.58 18.89 -6.46
C ASN A 268 20.39 17.92 -7.63
N GLU A 269 20.32 18.45 -8.85
CA GLU A 269 20.09 17.64 -10.06
C GLU A 269 21.22 16.64 -10.35
N LYS A 270 22.45 16.97 -9.94
CA LYS A 270 23.61 16.11 -10.19
C LYS A 270 23.59 14.84 -9.35
N ASN A 271 23.15 14.95 -8.11
CA ASN A 271 23.17 13.86 -7.14
C ASN A 271 21.76 13.24 -6.98
N HIS A 272 20.72 13.86 -7.54
CA HIS A 272 19.32 13.51 -7.35
C HIS A 272 18.91 13.46 -5.88
N THR A 273 19.40 14.41 -5.08
CA THR A 273 19.17 14.54 -3.65
C THR A 273 18.63 15.92 -3.29
N LEU A 274 18.03 16.04 -2.12
CA LEU A 274 17.72 17.31 -1.50
C LEU A 274 18.86 17.68 -0.55
N GLU A 275 19.45 18.85 -0.69
CA GLU A 275 20.67 19.23 0.03
C GLU A 275 20.59 20.62 0.65
N THR A 276 21.32 20.79 1.75
CA THR A 276 21.63 22.10 2.33
C THR A 276 23.01 22.06 2.98
N THR A 277 23.76 23.18 2.89
CA THR A 277 25.01 23.36 3.66
C THR A 277 24.77 24.46 4.67
N THR A 278 24.91 24.14 5.94
CA THR A 278 24.59 25.05 7.04
C THR A 278 25.44 24.76 8.27
N HIS A 279 25.52 25.76 9.17
CA HIS A 279 26.09 25.58 10.50
C HIS A 279 25.04 24.89 11.39
N LEU A 280 25.40 23.79 12.06
CA LEU A 280 24.62 23.13 13.08
C LEU A 280 25.32 23.25 14.44
N ASN A 281 24.51 23.44 15.49
CA ASN A 281 24.99 23.32 16.87
C ASN A 281 25.04 21.83 17.27
N SER A 282 25.73 21.52 18.35
CA SER A 282 25.57 20.25 19.05
C SER A 282 24.10 20.14 19.49
N GLY A 283 23.47 19.00 19.21
CA GLY A 283 22.04 18.78 19.43
C GLY A 283 21.48 17.74 18.47
N GLU A 284 20.24 17.89 18.06
CA GLU A 284 19.54 16.91 17.23
C GLU A 284 18.61 17.57 16.22
N PHE A 285 18.30 16.86 15.12
CA PHE A 285 17.33 17.30 14.13
C PHE A 285 16.59 16.12 13.51
N VAL A 286 15.48 16.43 12.85
CA VAL A 286 14.71 15.53 11.99
C VAL A 286 14.50 16.19 10.63
N PHE A 287 14.21 15.38 9.61
CA PHE A 287 13.68 15.87 8.35
C PHE A 287 12.18 16.07 8.44
N LYS A 288 11.67 17.18 7.91
CA LYS A 288 10.25 17.52 7.92
C LYS A 288 9.78 17.89 6.53
N GLU A 289 8.72 17.20 6.07
CA GLU A 289 7.99 17.52 4.85
C GLU A 289 7.01 18.65 5.07
N THR A 290 6.83 19.49 4.05
CA THR A 290 5.77 20.49 3.97
C THR A 290 5.07 20.36 2.62
N GLY A 291 3.72 20.30 2.62
CA GLY A 291 2.89 20.23 1.42
C GLY A 291 1.99 19.00 1.33
N ALA A 292 2.49 17.79 1.61
CA ALA A 292 1.74 16.54 1.41
C ALA A 292 1.63 15.67 2.66
N GLY A 293 1.23 16.20 3.80
CA GLY A 293 0.97 15.40 4.99
C GLY A 293 1.89 15.66 6.17
N ASN A 294 2.86 16.57 6.03
CA ASN A 294 3.78 16.95 7.12
C ASN A 294 4.55 15.77 7.71
N ARG A 295 5.04 14.85 6.86
CA ARG A 295 5.85 13.71 7.27
C ARG A 295 7.09 14.15 8.02
N VAL A 296 7.45 13.40 9.05
CA VAL A 296 8.68 13.60 9.81
C VAL A 296 9.52 12.33 9.68
N LEU A 297 10.77 12.46 9.18
CA LEU A 297 11.70 11.35 9.08
C LEU A 297 12.82 11.49 10.07
N GLY A 298 13.08 10.43 10.81
CA GLY A 298 14.24 10.27 11.69
C GLY A 298 14.95 8.95 11.44
N LEU A 299 15.95 8.63 12.24
CA LEU A 299 16.75 7.42 12.10
C LEU A 299 15.98 6.16 12.54
N TYR A 300 16.16 5.12 11.75
CA TYR A 300 15.84 3.73 12.09
C TYR A 300 17.13 2.93 12.09
N PHE A 301 17.50 2.37 13.24
CA PHE A 301 18.76 1.61 13.41
C PHE A 301 20.02 2.27 12.82
N GLY A 302 20.16 3.57 13.00
CA GLY A 302 21.39 4.30 12.78
C GLY A 302 21.78 4.59 11.32
N ARG A 303 21.03 4.13 10.31
CA ARG A 303 21.40 4.37 8.90
C ARG A 303 20.23 4.57 7.94
N GLN A 304 19.04 4.10 8.26
CA GLN A 304 17.85 4.29 7.41
C GLN A 304 16.94 5.33 8.03
N LEU A 305 16.18 6.03 7.19
CA LEU A 305 15.16 6.96 7.64
C LEU A 305 13.82 6.23 7.71
N THR A 306 13.02 6.57 8.70
CA THR A 306 11.65 6.08 8.84
C THR A 306 10.73 7.17 9.35
N ASP A 307 9.44 7.00 9.11
CA ASP A 307 8.41 7.87 9.68
C ASP A 307 8.49 7.86 11.22
N ASN A 308 8.58 9.05 11.79
CA ASN A 308 8.68 9.24 13.25
C ASN A 308 9.86 8.46 13.88
N GLY A 309 10.95 8.28 13.13
CA GLY A 309 12.18 7.70 13.64
C GLY A 309 12.86 8.57 14.69
N SER A 310 13.95 8.04 15.29
CA SER A 310 14.73 8.77 16.27
C SER A 310 15.39 10.00 15.65
N GLU A 311 15.61 11.03 16.45
CA GLU A 311 16.31 12.23 16.03
C GLU A 311 17.76 11.94 15.61
N ILE A 312 18.28 12.70 14.66
CA ILE A 312 19.65 12.61 14.16
C ILE A 312 20.54 13.47 15.04
N ILE A 313 21.50 12.85 15.70
CA ILE A 313 22.39 13.53 16.66
C ILE A 313 23.53 14.23 15.91
N VAL A 314 23.78 15.48 16.26
CA VAL A 314 24.94 16.29 15.91
C VAL A 314 25.80 16.40 17.15
N GLU A 315 26.90 15.67 17.21
CA GLU A 315 27.77 15.63 18.41
C GLU A 315 28.53 16.93 18.60
N GLU A 316 29.08 17.49 17.52
CA GLU A 316 29.90 18.70 17.54
C GLU A 316 29.30 19.81 16.67
N ALA A 317 29.35 21.04 17.15
CA ALA A 317 28.95 22.19 16.36
C ALA A 317 29.91 22.42 15.18
N GLY A 318 29.37 22.72 13.99
CA GLY A 318 30.17 22.88 12.79
C GLY A 318 29.35 23.11 11.53
N ASN A 319 30.06 23.28 10.41
CA ASN A 319 29.40 23.35 9.09
C ASN A 319 29.25 21.97 8.51
N TYR A 320 27.99 21.65 8.16
CA TYR A 320 27.60 20.34 7.61
C TYR A 320 26.91 20.51 6.28
N THR A 321 27.18 19.60 5.36
CA THR A 321 26.33 19.37 4.19
C THR A 321 25.40 18.20 4.50
N ILE A 322 24.11 18.49 4.54
CA ILE A 322 23.06 17.52 4.79
C ILE A 322 22.44 17.14 3.45
N SER A 323 22.35 15.84 3.19
CA SER A 323 21.78 15.30 1.97
C SER A 323 20.68 14.30 2.30
N LEU A 324 19.51 14.43 1.67
CA LEU A 324 18.35 13.56 1.79
C LEU A 324 18.07 12.92 0.43
N ASN A 325 18.21 11.60 0.34
CA ASN A 325 17.85 10.83 -0.84
C ASN A 325 16.49 10.15 -0.66
N LEU A 326 15.54 10.49 -1.49
CA LEU A 326 14.17 9.95 -1.49
C LEU A 326 13.83 9.16 -2.76
N GLN A 327 14.80 8.86 -3.64
CA GLN A 327 14.54 8.15 -4.90
C GLN A 327 13.99 6.74 -4.71
N LYS A 328 14.37 6.08 -3.64
CA LYS A 328 13.93 4.71 -3.30
C LYS A 328 13.18 4.65 -1.97
N TYR A 329 12.65 5.79 -1.55
CA TYR A 329 11.85 5.87 -0.35
C TYR A 329 10.42 5.41 -0.62
N PRO A 330 9.76 4.70 0.26
CA PRO A 330 10.10 4.40 1.66
C PRO A 330 11.07 3.28 1.86
#